data_4f46642756bbe9849842092ab9d0ede3
#
_entry.id   4f46642756bbe9849842092ab9d0ede3
#
_cell.length_a   1.000
_cell.length_b   1.000
_cell.length_c   1.000
_cell.angle_alpha   90.00
_cell.angle_beta   90.00
_cell.angle_gamma   90.00
#
_symmetry.space_group_name_H-M   'P 1'
#
loop_
_entity.id
_entity.type
_entity.pdbx_description
1 polymer ?
#
loop_
_entity_poly.entity_id
_entity_poly.type
_entity_poly.pdbx_seq_one_letter_code
_entity_poly.pdbx_strand_id
1 'polypeptide(L)'
;YIMGACHVGRALALQLQYLPVKCILVDSRSFELLKCNAGVEKRLSAIPERDIKLSPKGSAYVILTHNHSLDFILSAAALDRADANYVGMIGSRTKRAKFIKWYNENYKGKSTEKLICPIGTVKSQDKRPSVIASFVTAEVINMLTFHTNIKSNQGHDLRLVGI
;
A
#
# COMPACT_ATOMS: atom_id res chain seq x y z
N TYR A 1 2.23 -2.62 -4.32
CA TYR A 1 1.09 -2.45 -5.23
C TYR A 1 0.38 -1.14 -4.95
N ILE A 2 0.33 -0.26 -5.95
CA ILE A 2 -0.44 1.00 -5.91
C ILE A 2 -1.76 0.71 -6.64
N MET A 3 -2.84 0.64 -5.88
CA MET A 3 -4.17 0.30 -6.38
C MET A 3 -4.93 1.58 -6.73
N GLY A 4 -4.72 2.07 -7.96
CA GLY A 4 -5.32 3.25 -8.54
C GLY A 4 -4.31 4.23 -9.15
N ALA A 5 -4.49 4.59 -10.42
CA ALA A 5 -3.64 5.52 -11.17
C ALA A 5 -4.15 6.97 -11.12
N CYS A 6 -4.72 7.40 -9.99
CA CYS A 6 -5.08 8.78 -9.76
C CYS A 6 -3.84 9.69 -9.62
N HIS A 7 -4.00 10.99 -9.44
CA HIS A 7 -2.88 11.93 -9.33
C HIS A 7 -1.88 11.52 -8.23
N VAL A 8 -2.38 11.11 -7.06
CA VAL A 8 -1.50 10.65 -5.95
C VAL A 8 -0.84 9.33 -6.31
N GLY A 9 -1.55 8.37 -6.90
CA GLY A 9 -0.99 7.07 -7.29
C GLY A 9 0.13 7.20 -8.32
N ARG A 10 -0.05 8.07 -9.33
CA ARG A 10 1.01 8.36 -10.32
C ARG A 10 2.21 9.07 -9.69
N ALA A 11 1.98 10.02 -8.79
CA ALA A 11 3.06 10.70 -8.06
C ALA A 11 3.83 9.73 -7.15
N LEU A 12 3.13 8.80 -6.50
CA LEU A 12 3.73 7.76 -5.68
C LEU A 12 4.58 6.80 -6.52
N ALA A 13 4.09 6.37 -7.69
CA ALA A 13 4.84 5.52 -8.63
C ALA A 13 6.14 6.21 -9.10
N LEU A 14 6.08 7.53 -9.39
CA LEU A 14 7.25 8.33 -9.75
C LEU A 14 8.31 8.39 -8.65
N GLN A 15 7.93 8.38 -7.39
CA GLN A 15 8.87 8.42 -6.27
C GLN A 15 9.43 7.03 -5.97
N LEU A 16 8.57 6.01 -5.94
CA LEU A 16 8.96 4.64 -5.63
C LEU A 16 9.86 3.99 -6.69
N GLN A 17 9.84 4.46 -7.95
CA GLN A 17 10.68 3.90 -9.00
C GLN A 17 12.19 4.01 -8.72
N TYR A 18 12.60 4.95 -7.86
CA TYR A 18 14.01 5.15 -7.49
C TYR A 18 14.42 4.40 -6.21
N LEU A 19 13.48 3.68 -5.60
CA LEU A 19 13.71 2.98 -4.34
C LEU A 19 13.86 1.47 -4.57
N PRO A 20 14.54 0.73 -3.69
CA PRO A 20 14.84 -0.69 -3.87
C PRO A 20 13.60 -1.57 -3.61
N VAL A 21 12.50 -1.28 -4.28
CA VAL A 21 11.24 -2.02 -4.19
C VAL A 21 10.65 -2.24 -5.59
N LYS A 22 10.05 -3.40 -5.81
CA LYS A 22 9.26 -3.62 -7.02
C LYS A 22 7.92 -2.90 -6.88
N CYS A 23 7.71 -1.86 -7.68
CA CYS A 23 6.48 -1.07 -7.69
C CYS A 23 5.60 -1.48 -8.88
N ILE A 24 4.33 -1.73 -8.63
CA ILE A 24 3.32 -2.08 -9.63
C ILE A 24 2.13 -1.13 -9.47
N LEU A 25 1.82 -0.37 -10.52
CA LEU A 25 0.67 0.53 -10.58
C LEU A 25 -0.49 -0.18 -11.27
N VAL A 26 -1.59 -0.38 -10.56
CA VAL A 26 -2.78 -1.13 -11.02
C VAL A 26 -3.97 -0.17 -11.16
N ASP A 27 -4.64 -0.20 -12.30
CA ASP A 27 -5.93 0.50 -12.50
C ASP A 27 -6.76 -0.26 -13.54
N SER A 28 -8.07 -0.13 -13.48
CA SER A 28 -8.98 -0.67 -14.49
C SER A 28 -9.16 0.23 -15.72
N ARG A 29 -8.60 1.43 -15.69
CA ARG A 29 -8.71 2.45 -16.74
C ARG A 29 -7.38 2.64 -17.43
N SER A 30 -7.27 2.14 -18.67
CA SER A 30 -6.03 2.21 -19.45
C SER A 30 -5.51 3.64 -19.64
N PHE A 31 -6.40 4.60 -19.88
CA PHE A 31 -6.04 5.99 -20.09
C PHE A 31 -5.43 6.66 -18.84
N GLU A 32 -5.78 6.22 -17.62
CA GLU A 32 -5.15 6.71 -16.41
C GLU A 32 -3.74 6.13 -16.21
N LEU A 33 -3.54 4.87 -16.57
CA LEU A 33 -2.21 4.25 -16.57
C LEU A 33 -1.26 4.92 -17.58
N LEU A 34 -1.77 5.29 -18.76
CA LEU A 34 -0.98 5.97 -19.80
C LEU A 34 -0.49 7.35 -19.37
N LYS A 35 -1.19 8.04 -18.48
CA LYS A 35 -0.75 9.32 -17.90
C LYS A 35 0.42 9.17 -16.91
N CYS A 36 0.79 7.97 -16.53
CA CYS A 36 1.91 7.74 -15.62
C CYS A 36 3.21 7.64 -16.39
N ASN A 37 4.15 8.57 -16.13
CA ASN A 37 5.48 8.59 -16.76
C ASN A 37 6.53 7.82 -15.93
N ALA A 38 6.14 7.19 -14.81
CA ALA A 38 7.07 6.38 -14.03
C ALA A 38 7.48 5.11 -14.78
N GLY A 39 8.75 4.72 -14.62
CA GLY A 39 9.34 3.48 -15.14
C GLY A 39 8.97 2.22 -14.33
N VAL A 40 7.74 2.16 -13.81
CA VAL A 40 7.24 1.02 -13.04
C VAL A 40 6.35 0.13 -13.88
N GLU A 41 6.11 -1.10 -13.41
CA GLU A 41 5.11 -1.99 -14.04
C GLU A 41 3.72 -1.34 -13.95
N LYS A 42 3.04 -1.21 -15.09
CA LYS A 42 1.67 -0.72 -15.19
C LYS A 42 0.76 -1.88 -15.56
N ARG A 43 -0.22 -2.14 -14.73
CA ARG A 43 -1.10 -3.28 -14.91
C ARG A 43 -2.54 -2.84 -15.08
N LEU A 44 -3.09 -3.08 -16.27
CA LEU A 44 -4.52 -2.94 -16.54
C LEU A 44 -5.23 -4.14 -15.93
N SER A 45 -6.11 -3.93 -14.97
CA SER A 45 -6.83 -4.99 -14.29
C SER A 45 -8.30 -4.65 -14.10
N ALA A 46 -9.16 -5.48 -14.66
CA ALA A 46 -10.61 -5.38 -14.47
C ALA A 46 -11.06 -5.90 -13.09
N ILE A 47 -10.25 -6.76 -12.46
CA ILE A 47 -10.53 -7.38 -11.15
C ILE A 47 -9.28 -7.21 -10.27
N PRO A 48 -9.04 -5.99 -9.74
CA PRO A 48 -7.81 -5.68 -9.00
C PRO A 48 -7.67 -6.46 -7.68
N GLU A 49 -8.74 -7.01 -7.13
CA GLU A 49 -8.68 -7.93 -5.97
C GLU A 49 -7.87 -9.19 -6.29
N ARG A 50 -7.88 -9.63 -7.54
CA ARG A 50 -7.08 -10.77 -8.00
C ARG A 50 -5.58 -10.46 -7.93
N ASP A 51 -5.19 -9.22 -8.25
CA ASP A 51 -3.80 -8.78 -8.15
C ASP A 51 -3.32 -8.82 -6.70
N ILE A 52 -4.15 -8.42 -5.75
CA ILE A 52 -3.86 -8.53 -4.32
C ILE A 52 -3.70 -10.00 -3.92
N LYS A 53 -4.62 -10.88 -4.31
CA LYS A 53 -4.60 -12.30 -3.94
C LYS A 53 -3.38 -13.04 -4.48
N LEU A 54 -2.94 -12.71 -5.69
CA LEU A 54 -1.83 -13.38 -6.39
C LEU A 54 -0.47 -12.71 -6.14
N SER A 55 -0.42 -11.62 -5.40
CA SER A 55 0.83 -10.91 -5.11
C SER A 55 1.77 -11.73 -4.20
N PRO A 56 3.07 -11.52 -4.26
CA PRO A 56 4.04 -12.19 -3.39
C PRO A 56 3.80 -11.93 -1.90
N LYS A 57 4.29 -12.84 -1.06
CA LYS A 57 4.31 -12.63 0.41
C LYS A 57 5.10 -11.37 0.77
N GLY A 58 4.65 -10.66 1.80
CA GLY A 58 5.30 -9.44 2.26
C GLY A 58 5.00 -8.21 1.39
N SER A 59 4.04 -8.30 0.47
CA SER A 59 3.63 -7.15 -0.34
C SER A 59 3.01 -6.04 0.50
N ALA A 60 3.18 -4.80 0.01
CA ALA A 60 2.54 -3.60 0.52
C ALA A 60 1.44 -3.14 -0.44
N TYR A 61 0.33 -2.69 0.10
CA TYR A 61 -0.82 -2.24 -0.68
C TYR A 61 -1.18 -0.80 -0.32
N VAL A 62 -1.13 0.09 -1.31
CA VAL A 62 -1.58 1.48 -1.20
C VAL A 62 -2.85 1.63 -2.03
N ILE A 63 -3.99 1.77 -1.36
CA ILE A 63 -5.31 1.77 -1.96
C ILE A 63 -5.81 3.21 -2.08
N LEU A 64 -6.01 3.66 -3.32
CA LEU A 64 -6.36 5.04 -3.66
C LEU A 64 -7.09 5.12 -5.01
N THR A 65 -8.10 4.27 -5.18
CA THR A 65 -8.91 4.25 -6.40
C THR A 65 -9.81 5.48 -6.50
N HIS A 66 -10.49 5.62 -7.62
CA HIS A 66 -11.48 6.68 -7.84
C HIS A 66 -12.87 6.36 -7.25
N ASN A 67 -13.04 5.16 -6.68
CA ASN A 67 -14.33 4.67 -6.19
C ASN A 67 -14.21 4.19 -4.73
N HIS A 68 -14.99 4.77 -3.84
CA HIS A 68 -14.96 4.46 -2.41
C HIS A 68 -15.34 3.01 -2.10
N SER A 69 -16.29 2.43 -2.84
CA SER A 69 -16.70 1.03 -2.64
C SER A 69 -15.58 0.08 -3.06
N LEU A 70 -14.88 0.40 -4.16
CA LEU A 70 -13.72 -0.37 -4.59
C LEU A 70 -12.57 -0.25 -3.59
N ASP A 71 -12.33 0.93 -3.01
CA ASP A 71 -11.34 1.09 -1.95
C ASP A 71 -11.65 0.17 -0.76
N PHE A 72 -12.92 0.01 -0.40
CA PHE A 72 -13.33 -0.87 0.70
C PHE A 72 -13.08 -2.35 0.36
N ILE A 73 -13.46 -2.78 -0.83
CA ILE A 73 -13.27 -4.16 -1.30
C ILE A 73 -11.77 -4.50 -1.35
N LEU A 74 -10.95 -3.61 -1.91
CA LEU A 74 -9.51 -3.83 -2.01
C LEU A 74 -8.82 -3.81 -0.64
N SER A 75 -9.25 -2.92 0.26
CA SER A 75 -8.73 -2.89 1.63
C SER A 75 -9.07 -4.18 2.37
N ALA A 76 -10.29 -4.70 2.21
CA ALA A 76 -10.68 -5.97 2.79
C ALA A 76 -9.86 -7.14 2.23
N ALA A 77 -9.67 -7.19 0.90
CA ALA A 77 -8.85 -8.21 0.27
C ALA A 77 -7.38 -8.17 0.74
N ALA A 78 -6.84 -6.97 0.94
CA ALA A 78 -5.47 -6.79 1.45
C ALA A 78 -5.35 -7.17 2.93
N LEU A 79 -6.34 -6.85 3.76
CA LEU A 79 -6.40 -7.24 5.18
C LEU A 79 -6.57 -8.75 5.36
N ASP A 80 -7.23 -9.42 4.42
CA ASP A 80 -7.38 -10.89 4.43
C ASP A 80 -6.04 -11.60 4.18
N ARG A 81 -5.04 -10.90 3.67
CA ARG A 81 -3.68 -11.37 3.55
C ARG A 81 -2.92 -11.20 4.87
N ALA A 82 -2.81 -12.29 5.63
CA ALA A 82 -2.06 -12.29 6.89
C ALA A 82 -0.58 -11.89 6.71
N ASP A 83 -0.04 -12.12 5.52
CA ASP A 83 1.35 -11.86 5.12
C ASP A 83 1.58 -10.47 4.50
N ALA A 84 0.57 -9.60 4.46
CA ALA A 84 0.74 -8.22 4.02
C ALA A 84 1.62 -7.43 5.00
N ASN A 85 2.68 -6.78 4.50
CA ASN A 85 3.55 -5.93 5.31
C ASN A 85 2.96 -4.53 5.53
N TYR A 86 2.10 -4.07 4.62
CA TYR A 86 1.45 -2.77 4.71
C TYR A 86 0.10 -2.80 4.00
N VAL A 87 -0.92 -2.26 4.65
CA VAL A 87 -2.25 -2.03 4.06
C VAL A 87 -2.67 -0.60 4.36
N GLY A 88 -2.58 0.26 3.37
CA GLY A 88 -2.91 1.67 3.51
C GLY A 88 -4.03 2.10 2.57
N MET A 89 -4.99 2.88 3.07
CA MET A 89 -6.09 3.44 2.29
C MET A 89 -6.10 4.96 2.35
N ILE A 90 -6.19 5.61 1.19
CA ILE A 90 -6.36 7.05 1.12
C ILE A 90 -7.74 7.44 1.65
N GLY A 91 -7.81 8.50 2.44
CA GLY A 91 -9.09 8.96 2.92
C GLY A 91 -8.99 9.91 4.11
N SER A 92 -10.09 9.99 4.85
CA SER A 92 -10.24 10.75 6.08
C SER A 92 -10.53 9.83 7.26
N ARG A 93 -10.50 10.38 8.48
CA ARG A 93 -10.97 9.66 9.68
C ARG A 93 -12.42 9.18 9.51
N THR A 94 -13.26 9.99 8.87
CA THR A 94 -14.65 9.62 8.57
C THR A 94 -14.72 8.43 7.59
N LYS A 95 -13.89 8.40 6.54
CA LYS A 95 -13.85 7.26 5.61
C LYS A 95 -13.37 5.99 6.33
N ARG A 96 -12.36 6.12 7.20
CA ARG A 96 -11.90 5.00 8.04
C ARG A 96 -13.02 4.44 8.92
N ALA A 97 -13.78 5.31 9.62
CA ALA A 97 -14.88 4.87 10.46
C ALA A 97 -15.98 4.14 9.67
N LYS A 98 -16.33 4.66 8.47
CA LYS A 98 -17.29 4.00 7.56
C LYS A 98 -16.78 2.64 7.09
N PHE A 99 -15.48 2.54 6.75
CA PHE A 99 -14.87 1.28 6.38
C PHE A 99 -14.95 0.26 7.52
N ILE A 100 -14.54 0.63 8.73
CA ILE A 100 -14.56 -0.27 9.90
C ILE A 100 -15.97 -0.81 10.16
N LYS A 101 -16.99 0.07 10.12
CA LYS A 101 -18.39 -0.35 10.27
C LYS A 101 -18.76 -1.38 9.21
N TRP A 102 -18.55 -1.05 7.92
CA TRP A 102 -18.85 -1.94 6.81
C TRP A 102 -18.08 -3.26 6.89
N TYR A 103 -16.78 -3.21 7.28
CA TYR A 103 -15.95 -4.39 7.40
C TYR A 103 -16.45 -5.33 8.49
N ASN A 104 -16.80 -4.81 9.66
CA ASN A 104 -17.32 -5.62 10.77
C ASN A 104 -18.67 -6.29 10.45
N GLU A 105 -19.49 -5.62 9.63
CA GLU A 105 -20.78 -6.19 9.19
C GLU A 105 -20.60 -7.34 8.19
N ASN A 106 -19.56 -7.28 7.33
CA ASN A 106 -19.36 -8.23 6.23
C ASN A 106 -18.29 -9.30 6.52
N TYR A 107 -17.35 -9.04 7.44
CA TYR A 107 -16.19 -9.90 7.74
C TYR A 107 -16.10 -10.16 9.24
N LYS A 108 -17.11 -10.83 9.79
CA LYS A 108 -17.23 -11.12 11.23
C LYS A 108 -15.97 -11.83 11.77
N GLY A 109 -15.46 -11.35 12.90
CA GLY A 109 -14.31 -11.94 13.58
C GLY A 109 -12.94 -11.60 12.98
N LYS A 110 -12.86 -10.75 11.93
CA LYS A 110 -11.61 -10.28 11.34
C LYS A 110 -11.22 -8.90 11.88
N SER A 111 -9.90 -8.65 12.01
CA SER A 111 -9.36 -7.39 12.55
C SER A 111 -9.07 -6.37 11.46
N THR A 112 -9.26 -5.09 11.78
CA THR A 112 -8.87 -3.95 10.97
C THR A 112 -7.60 -3.23 11.48
N GLU A 113 -6.91 -3.79 12.47
CA GLU A 113 -5.75 -3.15 13.13
C GLU A 113 -4.61 -2.82 12.17
N LYS A 114 -4.37 -3.69 11.19
CA LYS A 114 -3.34 -3.47 10.16
C LYS A 114 -3.67 -2.35 9.17
N LEU A 115 -4.91 -1.84 9.16
CA LEU A 115 -5.30 -0.78 8.23
C LEU A 115 -4.77 0.58 8.68
N ILE A 116 -3.95 1.18 7.86
CA ILE A 116 -3.51 2.58 7.98
C ILE A 116 -4.44 3.45 7.12
N CYS A 117 -5.22 4.28 7.76
CA CYS A 117 -6.11 5.23 7.09
C CYS A 117 -6.40 6.42 8.04
N PRO A 118 -6.14 7.65 7.60
CA PRO A 118 -5.53 8.06 6.33
C PRO A 118 -4.06 7.64 6.20
N ILE A 119 -3.60 7.34 4.97
CA ILE A 119 -2.17 7.16 4.65
C ILE A 119 -1.42 8.48 4.67
N GLY A 120 -0.11 8.43 4.90
CA GLY A 120 0.75 9.62 4.89
C GLY A 120 0.35 10.67 5.92
N THR A 121 -0.14 10.25 7.09
CA THR A 121 -0.64 11.16 8.12
C THR A 121 0.52 11.86 8.82
N VAL A 122 0.65 13.16 8.55
CA VAL A 122 1.62 14.07 9.15
C VAL A 122 0.95 15.39 9.54
N LYS A 123 1.69 16.28 10.20
CA LYS A 123 1.19 17.62 10.55
C LYS A 123 0.95 18.53 9.34
N SER A 124 1.51 18.20 8.16
CA SER A 124 1.30 18.98 6.93
C SER A 124 -0.16 18.95 6.49
N GLN A 125 -0.66 20.12 6.11
CA GLN A 125 -2.00 20.28 5.50
C GLN A 125 -1.94 20.38 3.97
N ASP A 126 -0.75 20.21 3.38
CA ASP A 126 -0.55 20.29 1.95
C ASP A 126 -1.19 19.09 1.25
N LYS A 127 -2.16 19.38 0.37
CA LYS A 127 -2.95 18.37 -0.35
C LYS A 127 -2.45 18.12 -1.78
N ARG A 128 -1.32 18.71 -2.17
CA ARG A 128 -0.73 18.46 -3.50
C ARG A 128 -0.37 16.97 -3.63
N PRO A 129 -0.70 16.33 -4.76
CA PRO A 129 -0.47 14.90 -4.96
C PRO A 129 0.97 14.45 -4.69
N SER A 130 1.96 15.24 -5.12
CA SER A 130 3.37 14.94 -4.90
C SER A 130 3.78 14.99 -3.43
N VAL A 131 3.19 15.90 -2.66
CA VAL A 131 3.47 16.03 -1.21
C VAL A 131 2.86 14.87 -0.44
N ILE A 132 1.59 14.53 -0.73
CA ILE A 132 0.94 13.35 -0.14
C ILE A 132 1.76 12.10 -0.48
N ALA A 133 2.16 11.94 -1.74
CA ALA A 133 2.98 10.82 -2.19
C ALA A 133 4.30 10.71 -1.42
N SER A 134 4.97 11.82 -1.09
CA SER A 134 6.23 11.80 -0.33
C SER A 134 6.04 11.23 1.07
N PHE A 135 4.98 11.59 1.76
CA PHE A 135 4.69 11.05 3.09
C PHE A 135 4.29 9.57 3.02
N VAL A 136 3.51 9.18 2.03
CA VAL A 136 3.14 7.77 1.81
C VAL A 136 4.38 6.94 1.42
N THR A 137 5.27 7.49 0.60
CA THR A 137 6.54 6.83 0.24
C THR A 137 7.37 6.53 1.48
N ALA A 138 7.57 7.53 2.35
CA ALA A 138 8.33 7.35 3.59
C ALA A 138 7.67 6.33 4.51
N GLU A 139 6.35 6.36 4.67
CA GLU A 139 5.58 5.43 5.47
C GLU A 139 5.71 3.98 4.97
N VAL A 140 5.53 3.77 3.67
CA VAL A 140 5.64 2.43 3.04
C VAL A 140 7.05 1.88 3.13
N ILE A 141 8.07 2.68 2.82
CA ILE A 141 9.47 2.25 2.85
C ILE A 141 9.89 1.91 4.29
N ASN A 142 9.51 2.71 5.26
CA ASN A 142 9.78 2.42 6.66
C ASN A 142 9.22 1.04 7.05
N MET A 143 7.98 0.72 6.67
CA MET A 143 7.36 -0.58 6.98
C MET A 143 8.03 -1.74 6.25
N LEU A 144 8.42 -1.56 4.98
CA LEU A 144 9.06 -2.63 4.20
C LEU A 144 10.50 -2.92 4.65
N THR A 145 11.26 -1.89 5.05
CA THR A 145 12.67 -2.04 5.44
C THR A 145 12.85 -2.41 6.90
N PHE A 146 11.92 -2.05 7.78
CA PHE A 146 11.97 -2.40 9.20
C PHE A 146 12.06 -3.92 9.41
N HIS A 147 11.28 -4.71 8.68
CA HIS A 147 11.29 -6.17 8.80
C HIS A 147 12.54 -6.83 8.19
N THR A 148 13.22 -6.17 7.26
CA THR A 148 14.46 -6.68 6.66
C THR A 148 15.61 -6.66 7.68
N ASN A 149 15.69 -5.61 8.49
CA ASN A 149 16.73 -5.45 9.51
C ASN A 149 16.62 -6.46 10.67
N ILE A 150 15.41 -6.91 11.02
CA ILE A 150 15.22 -7.91 12.07
C ILE A 150 15.77 -9.28 11.63
N LYS A 151 15.63 -9.63 10.35
CA LYS A 151 16.17 -10.90 9.80
C LYS A 151 17.70 -10.89 9.65
N SER A 152 18.30 -9.75 9.36
CA SER A 152 19.78 -9.62 9.27
C SER A 152 20.45 -9.65 10.64
N ASN A 153 19.83 -9.12 11.68
CA ASN A 153 20.37 -9.16 13.05
C ASN A 153 20.28 -10.54 13.73
N GLN A 154 19.39 -11.41 13.29
CA GLN A 154 19.31 -12.80 13.80
C GLN A 154 20.33 -13.75 13.14
N GLY A 155 20.99 -13.33 12.06
CA GLY A 155 22.00 -14.12 11.33
C GLY A 155 23.45 -13.82 11.70
N HIS A 156 23.73 -12.88 12.61
CA HIS A 156 25.10 -12.42 12.89
C HIS A 156 25.63 -12.76 14.28
N ASP A 157 24.94 -13.58 15.08
CA ASP A 157 25.34 -13.87 16.46
C ASP A 157 25.82 -15.32 16.68
N LEU A 158 26.54 -15.88 15.70
CA LEU A 158 27.21 -17.14 15.88
C LEU A 158 28.53 -17.19 15.07
N ARG A 159 29.54 -16.38 15.42
CA ARG A 159 30.97 -16.67 15.16
C ARG A 159 31.88 -15.61 15.80
N LEU A 160 32.05 -15.68 17.10
CA LEU A 160 33.25 -15.19 17.78
C LEU A 160 33.36 -15.89 19.14
N VAL A 161 33.66 -17.19 19.13
CA VAL A 161 34.40 -17.84 20.22
C VAL A 161 35.28 -18.89 19.58
N GLY A 162 36.54 -18.63 19.56
CA GLY A 162 37.56 -19.60 19.12
C GLY A 162 38.92 -18.93 18.92
N ILE A 163 39.60 -18.58 19.98
CA ILE A 163 40.99 -18.91 20.37
C ILE A 163 41.25 -18.23 21.69
#